data_21035d2f45f3bcce32e03761a2090312
#
_entry.id   21035d2f45f3bcce32e03761a2090312
#
_cell.length_a   1.000
_cell.length_b   1.000
_cell.length_c   1.000
_cell.angle_alpha   90.00
_cell.angle_beta   90.00
_cell.angle_gamma   90.00
#
_symmetry.space_group_name_H-M   'P 1'
#
loop_
_entity.id
_entity.type
_entity.pdbx_description
1 polymer ?
#
loop_
_entity_poly.entity_id
_entity_poly.type
_entity_poly.pdbx_seq_one_letter_code
_entity_poly.pdbx_strand_id
1 'polypeptide(L)'
;MKIVTFNIRYDTASDEKNAFHYRRDQIARKIKRESPDIICFQEVLPHVAAWLKENLKGYYVVGCGRSRRLKDEQTAIAFKAERMNLISLDTYWLSDTPQVPGSRYEEQSVCPRICTEAVFQDLEEDTVFRVVNVHLDHADSGVRGKEIRQVLARIENEPSFPGVPVILAGDFYSEPDSEEIQEMHRQEQFEEVTGEISATYHGFGMADPMKVDYIFIQKPYICTGVKAWTDCRDGVYLSDHYPLCAELSLETAVSSEKEEEES
;
A
#
# COMPACT_ATOMS: atom_id res chain seq x y z
N MET A 1 -15.51 -0.32 -2.85
CA MET A 1 -14.21 -1.04 -2.95
C MET A 1 -13.50 -1.05 -1.59
N LYS A 2 -12.82 -2.17 -1.25
CA LYS A 2 -11.97 -2.27 -0.04
C LYS A 2 -10.50 -2.35 -0.42
N ILE A 3 -9.67 -1.46 0.14
CA ILE A 3 -8.22 -1.49 -0.02
C ILE A 3 -7.52 -1.68 1.32
N VAL A 4 -6.43 -2.43 1.33
CA VAL A 4 -5.63 -2.69 2.53
C VAL A 4 -4.17 -2.35 2.26
N THR A 5 -3.50 -1.65 3.19
CA THR A 5 -2.03 -1.66 3.27
C THR A 5 -1.61 -2.61 4.37
N PHE A 6 -0.61 -3.46 4.07
CA PHE A 6 -0.20 -4.53 4.97
C PHE A 6 1.31 -4.80 4.87
N ASN A 7 2.10 -4.14 5.73
CA ASN A 7 3.44 -4.64 5.97
C ASN A 7 3.31 -6.02 6.62
N ILE A 8 3.62 -7.08 5.84
CA ILE A 8 3.41 -8.48 6.27
C ILE A 8 4.52 -8.97 7.22
N ARG A 9 5.52 -8.16 7.47
CA ARG A 9 6.79 -8.48 8.13
C ARG A 9 7.55 -9.58 7.41
N TYR A 10 8.78 -9.32 6.98
CA TYR A 10 9.61 -10.33 6.33
C TYR A 10 9.83 -11.57 7.23
N ASP A 11 9.99 -12.71 6.60
CA ASP A 11 10.13 -13.97 7.32
C ASP A 11 11.54 -14.10 7.91
N THR A 12 11.63 -14.13 9.22
CA THR A 12 12.87 -14.35 9.97
C THR A 12 12.62 -15.23 11.19
N ALA A 13 13.57 -16.11 11.46
CA ALA A 13 13.51 -16.98 12.64
C ALA A 13 13.63 -16.21 13.97
N SER A 14 14.16 -14.97 13.93
CA SER A 14 14.27 -14.12 15.13
C SER A 14 12.92 -13.66 15.68
N ASP A 15 11.85 -13.72 14.87
CA ASP A 15 10.49 -13.39 15.30
C ASP A 15 9.84 -14.56 16.09
N GLU A 16 10.55 -15.66 16.27
CA GLU A 16 10.13 -16.83 17.10
C GLU A 16 8.70 -17.29 16.78
N LYS A 17 7.78 -17.23 17.75
CA LYS A 17 6.37 -17.59 17.58
C LYS A 17 5.61 -16.69 16.58
N ASN A 18 6.17 -15.55 16.21
CA ASN A 18 5.65 -14.63 15.22
C ASN A 18 6.36 -14.77 13.85
N ALA A 19 7.25 -15.76 13.65
CA ALA A 19 7.79 -16.04 12.31
C ALA A 19 6.67 -16.35 11.32
N PHE A 20 6.85 -16.03 10.04
CA PHE A 20 5.79 -16.05 9.03
C PHE A 20 5.02 -17.38 8.98
N HIS A 21 5.70 -18.51 9.11
CA HIS A 21 5.04 -19.82 9.03
C HIS A 21 4.00 -20.07 10.14
N TYR A 22 4.09 -19.38 11.28
CA TYR A 22 3.08 -19.47 12.34
C TYR A 22 1.91 -18.48 12.10
N ARG A 23 2.16 -17.36 11.40
CA ARG A 23 1.17 -16.31 11.13
C ARG A 23 0.36 -16.55 9.86
N ARG A 24 0.94 -17.19 8.85
CA ARG A 24 0.43 -17.28 7.49
C ARG A 24 -1.03 -17.77 7.38
N ASP A 25 -1.41 -18.80 8.16
CA ASP A 25 -2.77 -19.35 8.11
C ASP A 25 -3.79 -18.38 8.73
N GLN A 26 -3.38 -17.62 9.75
CA GLN A 26 -4.20 -16.56 10.34
C GLN A 26 -4.35 -15.39 9.36
N ILE A 27 -3.29 -15.01 8.67
CA ILE A 27 -3.32 -14.00 7.59
C ILE A 27 -4.30 -14.41 6.49
N ALA A 28 -4.19 -15.65 5.97
CA ALA A 28 -5.09 -16.13 4.92
C ALA A 28 -6.56 -16.14 5.37
N ARG A 29 -6.83 -16.59 6.60
CA ARG A 29 -8.19 -16.56 7.18
C ARG A 29 -8.72 -15.13 7.33
N LYS A 30 -7.88 -14.19 7.76
CA LYS A 30 -8.24 -12.78 7.90
C LYS A 30 -8.60 -12.18 6.54
N ILE A 31 -7.73 -12.33 5.53
CA ILE A 31 -7.97 -11.84 4.19
C ILE A 31 -9.25 -12.45 3.60
N LYS A 32 -9.45 -13.76 3.74
CA LYS A 32 -10.68 -14.43 3.29
C LYS A 32 -11.94 -13.87 3.95
N ARG A 33 -11.89 -13.59 5.26
CA ARG A 33 -13.04 -13.07 6.02
C ARG A 33 -13.38 -11.63 5.65
N GLU A 34 -12.37 -10.77 5.55
CA GLU A 34 -12.54 -9.34 5.23
C GLU A 34 -12.78 -9.12 3.74
N SER A 35 -12.28 -10.05 2.91
CA SER A 35 -12.45 -10.05 1.45
C SER A 35 -12.12 -8.70 0.79
N PRO A 36 -10.91 -8.11 1.03
CA PRO A 36 -10.54 -6.86 0.40
C PRO A 36 -10.42 -7.03 -1.11
N ASP A 37 -10.64 -5.95 -1.87
CA ASP A 37 -10.53 -5.99 -3.32
C ASP A 37 -9.08 -5.84 -3.77
N ILE A 38 -8.29 -5.05 -3.02
CA ILE A 38 -6.86 -4.82 -3.26
C ILE A 38 -6.11 -4.86 -1.93
N ILE A 39 -4.89 -5.41 -1.96
CA ILE A 39 -3.97 -5.42 -0.82
C ILE A 39 -2.59 -4.98 -1.30
N CYS A 40 -2.10 -3.88 -0.73
CA CYS A 40 -0.73 -3.39 -0.88
C CYS A 40 0.14 -4.02 0.20
N PHE A 41 0.93 -5.02 -0.15
CA PHE A 41 1.83 -5.69 0.77
C PHE A 41 3.22 -5.07 0.73
N GLN A 42 3.91 -5.01 1.88
CA GLN A 42 5.32 -4.67 2.01
C GLN A 42 6.06 -5.84 2.68
N GLU A 43 7.38 -5.89 2.54
CA GLU A 43 8.28 -6.93 3.11
C GLU A 43 8.05 -8.36 2.58
N VAL A 44 7.51 -8.50 1.39
CA VAL A 44 7.17 -9.82 0.84
C VAL A 44 8.41 -10.50 0.25
N LEU A 45 9.01 -11.44 0.98
CA LEU A 45 10.11 -12.25 0.46
C LEU A 45 9.63 -13.22 -0.65
N PRO A 46 10.52 -13.69 -1.55
CA PRO A 46 10.13 -14.52 -2.70
C PRO A 46 9.32 -15.78 -2.34
N HIS A 47 9.67 -16.46 -1.25
CA HIS A 47 8.92 -17.64 -0.78
C HIS A 47 7.56 -17.27 -0.17
N VAL A 48 7.46 -16.08 0.46
CA VAL A 48 6.19 -15.52 0.94
C VAL A 48 5.29 -15.17 -0.24
N ALA A 49 5.84 -14.54 -1.29
CA ALA A 49 5.10 -14.26 -2.52
C ALA A 49 4.56 -15.54 -3.19
N ALA A 50 5.38 -16.60 -3.24
CA ALA A 50 4.94 -17.90 -3.75
C ALA A 50 3.78 -18.46 -2.90
N TRP A 51 3.92 -18.42 -1.59
CA TRP A 51 2.86 -18.88 -0.68
C TRP A 51 1.56 -18.06 -0.84
N LEU A 52 1.65 -16.72 -0.95
CA LEU A 52 0.48 -15.86 -1.18
C LEU A 52 -0.23 -16.25 -2.48
N LYS A 53 0.51 -16.43 -3.59
CA LYS A 53 -0.03 -16.86 -4.89
C LYS A 53 -0.77 -18.21 -4.82
N GLU A 54 -0.26 -19.14 -4.01
CA GLU A 54 -0.85 -20.47 -3.85
C GLU A 54 -2.07 -20.47 -2.93
N ASN A 55 -2.11 -19.61 -1.90
CA ASN A 55 -3.06 -19.71 -0.80
C ASN A 55 -4.15 -18.62 -0.79
N LEU A 56 -3.93 -17.46 -1.43
CA LEU A 56 -4.96 -16.46 -1.60
C LEU A 56 -5.83 -16.78 -2.84
N LYS A 57 -6.75 -17.74 -2.68
CA LYS A 57 -7.65 -18.14 -3.77
C LYS A 57 -8.54 -16.98 -4.21
N GLY A 58 -8.65 -16.77 -5.52
CA GLY A 58 -9.40 -15.66 -6.10
C GLY A 58 -8.61 -14.35 -6.24
N TYR A 59 -7.33 -14.34 -5.81
CA TYR A 59 -6.44 -13.20 -5.98
C TYR A 59 -5.30 -13.50 -6.94
N TYR A 60 -4.93 -12.49 -7.73
CA TYR A 60 -3.61 -12.41 -8.34
C TYR A 60 -2.67 -11.64 -7.40
N VAL A 61 -1.39 -12.02 -7.34
CA VAL A 61 -0.34 -11.35 -6.58
C VAL A 61 0.79 -11.00 -7.54
N VAL A 62 1.09 -9.71 -7.67
CA VAL A 62 2.07 -9.16 -8.61
C VAL A 62 3.11 -8.32 -7.89
N GLY A 63 4.28 -8.15 -8.50
CA GLY A 63 5.43 -7.42 -7.98
C GLY A 63 6.72 -8.19 -8.17
N CYS A 64 7.85 -7.52 -7.95
CA CYS A 64 9.18 -8.13 -8.00
C CYS A 64 10.04 -7.66 -6.81
N GLY A 65 11.13 -8.40 -6.54
CA GLY A 65 12.02 -8.11 -5.42
C GLY A 65 12.95 -6.93 -5.70
N ARG A 66 13.24 -6.15 -4.68
CA ARG A 66 13.99 -4.88 -4.73
C ARG A 66 15.47 -5.00 -5.10
N SER A 67 16.07 -6.20 -4.97
CA SER A 67 17.50 -6.36 -5.22
C SER A 67 17.83 -6.35 -6.73
N ARG A 68 19.11 -6.17 -7.05
CA ARG A 68 19.62 -6.20 -8.43
C ARG A 68 19.22 -7.47 -9.22
N ARG A 69 18.95 -8.57 -8.51
CA ARG A 69 18.55 -9.85 -9.12
C ARG A 69 17.04 -10.07 -9.07
N LEU A 70 16.26 -9.03 -8.77
CA LEU A 70 14.80 -9.07 -8.59
C LEU A 70 14.36 -10.08 -7.52
N LYS A 71 15.22 -10.30 -6.54
CA LYS A 71 14.99 -11.09 -5.32
C LYS A 71 14.87 -10.14 -4.14
N ASP A 72 14.74 -10.70 -2.92
CA ASP A 72 14.56 -9.89 -1.73
C ASP A 72 13.11 -9.40 -1.60
N GLU A 73 12.83 -8.48 -0.69
CA GLU A 73 11.50 -7.98 -0.37
C GLU A 73 10.84 -7.27 -1.57
N GLN A 74 9.53 -7.48 -1.69
CA GLN A 74 8.67 -6.86 -2.69
C GLN A 74 7.67 -5.92 -2.01
N THR A 75 7.30 -4.85 -2.69
CA THR A 75 6.07 -4.11 -2.49
C THR A 75 5.00 -4.73 -3.39
N ALA A 76 4.49 -5.90 -3.01
CA ALA A 76 3.57 -6.66 -3.84
C ALA A 76 2.14 -6.10 -3.78
N ILE A 77 1.39 -6.22 -4.87
CA ILE A 77 -0.05 -5.90 -4.90
C ILE A 77 -0.83 -7.20 -5.14
N ALA A 78 -1.78 -7.50 -4.26
CA ALA A 78 -2.76 -8.54 -4.49
C ALA A 78 -4.12 -7.91 -4.83
N PHE A 79 -4.85 -8.49 -5.78
CA PHE A 79 -6.15 -7.99 -6.21
C PHE A 79 -7.10 -9.13 -6.57
N LYS A 80 -8.40 -8.93 -6.35
CA LYS A 80 -9.44 -9.90 -6.74
C LYS A 80 -9.49 -10.09 -8.24
N ALA A 81 -9.27 -11.33 -8.70
CA ALA A 81 -9.24 -11.66 -10.10
C ALA A 81 -10.60 -11.47 -10.82
N GLU A 82 -11.71 -11.63 -10.10
CA GLU A 82 -13.06 -11.53 -10.66
C GLU A 82 -13.56 -10.08 -10.77
N ARG A 83 -12.96 -9.14 -9.99
CA ARG A 83 -13.39 -7.76 -9.95
C ARG A 83 -12.44 -6.80 -10.67
N MET A 84 -11.13 -7.07 -10.63
CA MET A 84 -10.11 -6.15 -11.13
C MET A 84 -9.50 -6.65 -12.43
N ASN A 85 -9.61 -5.84 -13.48
CA ASN A 85 -8.86 -6.03 -14.71
C ASN A 85 -7.55 -5.23 -14.62
N LEU A 86 -6.39 -5.91 -14.64
CA LEU A 86 -5.08 -5.26 -14.60
C LEU A 86 -4.75 -4.71 -16.00
N ILE A 87 -4.61 -3.39 -16.13
CA ILE A 87 -4.29 -2.71 -17.38
C ILE A 87 -2.78 -2.49 -17.51
N SER A 88 -2.12 -2.04 -16.43
CA SER A 88 -0.68 -1.76 -16.42
C SER A 88 -0.08 -2.15 -15.08
N LEU A 89 1.18 -2.56 -15.08
CA LEU A 89 1.98 -2.86 -13.89
C LEU A 89 3.41 -2.39 -14.13
N ASP A 90 3.95 -1.63 -13.18
CA ASP A 90 5.36 -1.25 -13.16
C ASP A 90 5.92 -1.37 -11.74
N THR A 91 7.21 -1.68 -11.64
CA THR A 91 7.98 -1.62 -10.40
C THR A 91 9.27 -0.88 -10.69
N TYR A 92 9.51 0.22 -9.99
CA TYR A 92 10.69 1.04 -10.16
C TYR A 92 11.39 1.31 -8.82
N TRP A 93 12.68 1.62 -8.90
CA TRP A 93 13.51 1.91 -7.74
C TRP A 93 13.42 3.37 -7.35
N LEU A 94 13.31 3.62 -6.05
CA LEU A 94 13.35 4.95 -5.47
C LEU A 94 14.82 5.39 -5.43
N SER A 95 15.25 6.04 -6.50
CA SER A 95 16.65 6.42 -6.76
C SER A 95 16.76 7.36 -7.96
N ASP A 96 17.95 7.92 -8.19
CA ASP A 96 18.25 8.74 -9.39
C ASP A 96 18.21 7.93 -10.69
N THR A 97 18.20 6.59 -10.62
CA THR A 97 18.12 5.69 -11.78
C THR A 97 17.00 4.66 -11.59
N PRO A 98 15.71 5.08 -11.62
CA PRO A 98 14.57 4.26 -11.22
C PRO A 98 14.37 2.98 -12.04
N GLN A 99 14.90 2.92 -13.26
CA GLN A 99 14.81 1.75 -14.13
C GLN A 99 15.96 0.74 -13.94
N VAL A 100 16.91 1.03 -13.03
CA VAL A 100 18.06 0.15 -12.78
C VAL A 100 17.81 -0.72 -11.55
N PRO A 101 17.64 -2.05 -11.70
CA PRO A 101 17.38 -2.93 -10.59
C PRO A 101 18.46 -2.87 -9.49
N GLY A 102 18.00 -2.66 -8.23
CA GLY A 102 18.86 -2.56 -7.06
C GLY A 102 19.54 -1.19 -6.89
N SER A 103 19.16 -0.19 -7.69
CA SER A 103 19.62 1.19 -7.47
C SER A 103 19.05 1.79 -6.19
N ARG A 104 19.72 2.80 -5.65
CA ARG A 104 19.32 3.53 -4.45
C ARG A 104 19.95 4.93 -4.46
N TYR A 105 19.43 5.84 -3.67
CA TYR A 105 20.12 7.12 -3.43
C TYR A 105 21.43 6.89 -2.68
N GLU A 106 22.39 7.80 -2.80
CA GLU A 106 23.71 7.67 -2.18
C GLU A 106 23.59 7.59 -0.64
N GLU A 107 22.74 8.43 -0.06
CA GLU A 107 22.55 8.54 1.39
C GLU A 107 21.56 7.48 1.95
N GLN A 108 20.88 6.75 1.07
CA GLN A 108 19.90 5.73 1.45
C GLN A 108 20.56 4.60 2.23
N SER A 109 19.78 3.94 3.09
CA SER A 109 20.19 2.69 3.74
C SER A 109 20.73 1.65 2.74
N VAL A 110 21.33 0.59 3.23
CA VAL A 110 21.83 -0.51 2.37
C VAL A 110 20.74 -1.22 1.57
N CYS A 111 19.49 -1.00 1.95
CA CYS A 111 18.32 -1.62 1.33
C CYS A 111 17.79 -0.75 0.18
N PRO A 112 17.84 -1.20 -1.09
CA PRO A 112 17.11 -0.53 -2.16
C PRO A 112 15.62 -0.44 -1.83
N ARG A 113 14.97 0.67 -2.17
CA ARG A 113 13.52 0.85 -2.01
C ARG A 113 12.87 0.86 -3.38
N ILE A 114 11.68 0.31 -3.44
CA ILE A 114 10.90 0.20 -4.67
C ILE A 114 9.48 0.70 -4.44
N CYS A 115 8.89 1.20 -5.50
CA CYS A 115 7.47 1.43 -5.62
C CYS A 115 6.90 0.47 -6.65
N THR A 116 5.79 -0.17 -6.34
CA THR A 116 5.01 -0.94 -7.32
C THR A 116 3.71 -0.20 -7.58
N GLU A 117 3.46 0.12 -8.84
CA GLU A 117 2.21 0.74 -9.26
C GLU A 117 1.46 -0.12 -10.26
N ALA A 118 0.14 -0.10 -10.18
CA ALA A 118 -0.75 -0.82 -11.08
C ALA A 118 -1.95 0.04 -11.44
N VAL A 119 -2.34 0.00 -12.71
CA VAL A 119 -3.59 0.59 -13.20
C VAL A 119 -4.61 -0.51 -13.35
N PHE A 120 -5.76 -0.32 -12.73
CA PHE A 120 -6.86 -1.27 -12.73
C PHE A 120 -8.11 -0.66 -13.36
N GLN A 121 -8.93 -1.52 -13.97
CA GLN A 121 -10.35 -1.27 -14.19
C GLN A 121 -11.13 -2.06 -13.14
N ASP A 122 -11.96 -1.38 -12.36
CA ASP A 122 -12.97 -2.02 -11.51
C ASP A 122 -14.15 -2.42 -12.39
N LEU A 123 -14.38 -3.73 -12.54
CA LEU A 123 -15.42 -4.27 -13.41
C LEU A 123 -16.84 -4.13 -12.82
N GLU A 124 -16.97 -3.85 -11.52
CA GLU A 124 -18.27 -3.60 -10.89
C GLU A 124 -18.71 -2.14 -11.03
N GLU A 125 -17.76 -1.20 -10.87
CA GLU A 125 -18.00 0.25 -10.91
C GLU A 125 -17.71 0.86 -12.29
N ASP A 126 -17.15 0.08 -13.22
CA ASP A 126 -16.68 0.51 -14.56
C ASP A 126 -15.76 1.74 -14.51
N THR A 127 -14.85 1.76 -13.56
CA THR A 127 -13.93 2.88 -13.33
C THR A 127 -12.49 2.43 -13.48
N VAL A 128 -11.63 3.35 -13.95
CA VAL A 128 -10.18 3.12 -14.04
C VAL A 128 -9.49 3.93 -12.95
N PHE A 129 -8.56 3.31 -12.25
CA PHE A 129 -7.79 3.95 -11.17
C PHE A 129 -6.38 3.35 -11.06
N ARG A 130 -5.49 4.08 -10.39
CA ARG A 130 -4.11 3.67 -10.16
C ARG A 130 -3.90 3.37 -8.67
N VAL A 131 -3.22 2.28 -8.38
CA VAL A 131 -2.75 1.95 -7.04
C VAL A 131 -1.23 2.06 -7.02
N VAL A 132 -0.71 2.77 -6.03
CA VAL A 132 0.72 3.00 -5.81
C VAL A 132 1.06 2.45 -4.43
N ASN A 133 1.93 1.43 -4.38
CA ASN A 133 2.36 0.77 -3.15
C ASN A 133 3.82 1.10 -2.87
N VAL A 134 4.10 1.72 -1.72
CA VAL A 134 5.43 2.14 -1.30
C VAL A 134 5.89 1.44 -0.03
N HIS A 135 7.22 1.35 0.13
CA HIS A 135 7.90 1.00 1.37
C HIS A 135 9.18 1.82 1.42
N LEU A 136 9.13 2.95 2.14
CA LEU A 136 10.18 3.96 2.13
C LEU A 136 11.40 3.58 2.96
N ASP A 137 12.46 4.42 2.94
CA ASP A 137 13.69 4.15 3.66
C ASP A 137 13.49 4.24 5.18
N HIS A 138 13.98 3.25 5.91
CA HIS A 138 13.84 3.18 7.36
C HIS A 138 14.84 4.06 8.13
N ALA A 139 15.93 4.51 7.49
CA ALA A 139 17.04 5.12 8.20
C ALA A 139 17.05 6.65 8.13
N ASP A 140 16.75 7.24 6.98
CA ASP A 140 16.98 8.66 6.73
C ASP A 140 15.74 9.40 6.24
N SER A 141 15.33 10.44 6.98
CA SER A 141 14.18 11.30 6.67
C SER A 141 14.38 12.10 5.38
N GLY A 142 15.59 12.61 5.14
CA GLY A 142 15.90 13.34 3.90
C GLY A 142 15.78 12.46 2.66
N VAL A 143 16.14 11.17 2.79
CA VAL A 143 15.96 10.17 1.73
C VAL A 143 14.47 9.90 1.52
N ARG A 144 13.69 9.66 2.58
CA ARG A 144 12.22 9.48 2.45
C ARG A 144 11.55 10.67 1.76
N GLY A 145 12.01 11.89 2.07
CA GLY A 145 11.55 13.10 1.36
C GLY A 145 11.88 13.08 -0.14
N LYS A 146 13.06 12.58 -0.55
CA LYS A 146 13.39 12.38 -1.97
C LYS A 146 12.50 11.32 -2.61
N GLU A 147 12.28 10.21 -1.91
CA GLU A 147 11.46 9.08 -2.34
C GLU A 147 10.00 9.51 -2.60
N ILE A 148 9.39 10.24 -1.66
CA ILE A 148 8.02 10.76 -1.80
C ILE A 148 7.93 11.73 -2.98
N ARG A 149 8.87 12.68 -3.12
CA ARG A 149 8.86 13.60 -4.26
C ARG A 149 9.01 12.89 -5.60
N GLN A 150 9.80 11.80 -5.66
CA GLN A 150 9.91 10.98 -6.86
C GLN A 150 8.59 10.29 -7.19
N VAL A 151 7.90 9.71 -6.21
CA VAL A 151 6.58 9.07 -6.37
C VAL A 151 5.56 10.10 -6.85
N LEU A 152 5.46 11.26 -6.20
CA LEU A 152 4.54 12.34 -6.57
C LEU A 152 4.80 12.85 -7.99
N ALA A 153 6.07 13.12 -8.34
CA ALA A 153 6.45 13.55 -9.68
C ALA A 153 6.08 12.51 -10.75
N ARG A 154 6.19 11.23 -10.43
CA ARG A 154 5.78 10.16 -11.35
C ARG A 154 4.26 10.08 -11.50
N ILE A 155 3.51 10.24 -10.42
CA ILE A 155 2.04 10.30 -10.47
C ILE A 155 1.58 11.46 -11.35
N GLU A 156 2.16 12.63 -11.18
CA GLU A 156 1.79 13.85 -11.88
C GLU A 156 2.15 13.81 -13.39
N ASN A 157 3.31 13.22 -13.71
CA ASN A 157 3.84 13.23 -15.07
C ASN A 157 3.56 11.95 -15.87
N GLU A 158 2.67 11.06 -15.43
CA GLU A 158 2.34 9.82 -16.15
C GLU A 158 1.53 10.10 -17.43
N PRO A 159 2.12 9.94 -18.63
CA PRO A 159 1.45 10.33 -19.87
C PRO A 159 0.44 9.30 -20.37
N SER A 160 0.55 8.04 -19.93
CA SER A 160 -0.26 6.93 -20.46
C SER A 160 -1.66 6.92 -19.88
N PHE A 161 -1.83 7.46 -18.65
CA PHE A 161 -3.09 7.45 -17.92
C PHE A 161 -3.36 8.83 -17.28
N PRO A 162 -3.51 9.89 -18.07
CA PRO A 162 -3.72 11.24 -17.54
C PRO A 162 -5.05 11.35 -16.82
N GLY A 163 -5.04 11.95 -15.63
CA GLY A 163 -6.27 12.21 -14.85
C GLY A 163 -6.92 10.97 -14.23
N VAL A 164 -6.27 9.81 -14.28
CA VAL A 164 -6.74 8.60 -13.58
C VAL A 164 -6.50 8.78 -12.08
N PRO A 165 -7.54 8.65 -11.22
CA PRO A 165 -7.40 8.84 -9.78
C PRO A 165 -6.44 7.83 -9.16
N VAL A 166 -5.69 8.29 -8.15
CA VAL A 166 -4.65 7.51 -7.50
C VAL A 166 -5.04 7.16 -6.07
N ILE A 167 -4.73 5.94 -5.67
CA ILE A 167 -4.71 5.47 -4.29
C ILE A 167 -3.26 5.13 -3.96
N LEU A 168 -2.63 5.92 -3.09
CA LEU A 168 -1.26 5.72 -2.62
C LEU A 168 -1.31 5.11 -1.22
N ALA A 169 -0.71 3.94 -1.05
CA ALA A 169 -0.72 3.22 0.20
C ALA A 169 0.65 2.60 0.49
N GLY A 170 0.97 2.36 1.76
CA GLY A 170 2.22 1.70 2.11
C GLY A 170 2.71 2.00 3.51
N ASP A 171 3.94 1.54 3.74
CA ASP A 171 4.75 1.84 4.91
C ASP A 171 5.71 2.98 4.57
N PHE A 172 5.52 4.12 5.25
CA PHE A 172 6.27 5.34 5.02
C PHE A 172 7.44 5.50 5.99
N TYR A 173 7.58 4.64 7.02
CA TYR A 173 8.54 4.81 8.12
C TYR A 173 8.55 6.20 8.75
N SER A 174 7.48 6.93 8.64
CA SER A 174 7.36 8.34 9.03
C SER A 174 6.13 8.55 9.90
N GLU A 175 6.29 9.23 11.03
CA GLU A 175 5.19 9.62 11.91
C GLU A 175 4.41 10.83 11.35
N PRO A 176 3.17 11.11 11.82
CA PRO A 176 2.29 12.10 11.21
C PRO A 176 2.86 13.53 11.13
N ASP A 177 3.70 13.92 12.07
CA ASP A 177 4.32 15.25 12.14
C ASP A 177 5.67 15.34 11.42
N SER A 178 6.14 14.25 10.79
CA SER A 178 7.35 14.24 9.98
C SER A 178 7.21 15.07 8.70
N GLU A 179 8.33 15.61 8.20
CA GLU A 179 8.35 16.44 6.99
C GLU A 179 7.79 15.72 5.78
N GLU A 180 8.02 14.40 5.67
CA GLU A 180 7.56 13.56 4.57
C GLU A 180 6.02 13.45 4.53
N ILE A 181 5.40 13.30 5.68
CA ILE A 181 3.92 13.23 5.78
C ILE A 181 3.32 14.61 5.60
N GLN A 182 3.97 15.66 6.14
CA GLN A 182 3.55 17.04 5.87
C GLN A 182 3.66 17.40 4.38
N GLU A 183 4.64 16.86 3.65
CA GLU A 183 4.72 16.99 2.19
C GLU A 183 3.51 16.36 1.49
N MET A 184 3.07 15.19 1.94
CA MET A 184 1.86 14.56 1.43
C MET A 184 0.60 15.38 1.73
N HIS A 185 0.48 15.96 2.94
CA HIS A 185 -0.67 16.80 3.30
C HIS A 185 -0.71 18.14 2.54
N ARG A 186 0.43 18.62 2.03
CA ARG A 186 0.46 19.80 1.14
C ARG A 186 -0.06 19.51 -0.28
N GLN A 187 -0.24 18.23 -0.64
CA GLN A 187 -0.79 17.82 -1.93
C GLN A 187 -2.32 17.89 -1.88
N GLU A 188 -2.90 19.03 -2.25
CA GLU A 188 -4.37 19.30 -2.18
C GLU A 188 -5.23 18.25 -2.89
N GLN A 189 -4.65 17.53 -3.87
CA GLN A 189 -5.34 16.46 -4.59
C GLN A 189 -5.43 15.16 -3.81
N PHE A 190 -4.71 15.00 -2.69
CA PHE A 190 -4.74 13.80 -1.86
C PHE A 190 -5.44 14.06 -0.52
N GLU A 191 -6.24 13.09 -0.09
CA GLU A 191 -6.84 13.00 1.23
C GLU A 191 -6.26 11.81 1.97
N GLU A 192 -5.74 12.01 3.19
CA GLU A 192 -5.36 10.92 4.08
C GLU A 192 -6.61 10.34 4.75
N VAL A 193 -6.91 9.06 4.48
CA VAL A 193 -8.09 8.39 5.05
C VAL A 193 -7.80 7.64 6.35
N THR A 194 -6.54 7.58 6.76
CA THR A 194 -6.09 6.86 7.96
C THR A 194 -5.80 7.75 9.15
N GLY A 195 -6.17 9.05 9.08
CA GLY A 195 -5.87 10.08 10.10
C GLY A 195 -6.29 9.72 11.51
N GLU A 196 -7.44 9.06 11.67
CA GLU A 196 -7.98 8.63 12.97
C GLU A 196 -7.24 7.43 13.59
N ILE A 197 -6.38 6.74 12.85
CA ILE A 197 -5.60 5.61 13.37
C ILE A 197 -4.32 6.16 14.01
N SER A 198 -4.18 5.94 15.31
CA SER A 198 -3.07 6.49 16.10
C SER A 198 -1.79 5.66 16.07
N ALA A 199 -1.89 4.36 15.73
CA ALA A 199 -0.73 3.47 15.70
C ALA A 199 -0.92 2.34 14.70
N THR A 200 0.15 2.02 13.96
CA THR A 200 0.20 0.91 13.01
C THR A 200 1.33 -0.05 13.32
N TYR A 201 2.54 0.42 13.62
CA TYR A 201 3.65 -0.41 14.08
C TYR A 201 3.57 -0.63 15.60
N HIS A 202 3.82 -1.86 16.05
CA HIS A 202 3.80 -2.24 17.46
C HIS A 202 4.83 -3.32 17.85
N GLY A 203 5.67 -3.77 16.89
CA GLY A 203 6.74 -4.71 17.15
C GLY A 203 6.28 -6.00 17.83
N PHE A 204 5.17 -6.60 17.40
CA PHE A 204 4.51 -7.74 18.08
C PHE A 204 4.11 -7.46 19.54
N GLY A 205 3.77 -6.20 19.85
CA GLY A 205 3.42 -5.76 21.20
C GLY A 205 4.63 -5.51 22.11
N MET A 206 5.82 -5.45 21.56
CA MET A 206 7.08 -5.22 22.31
C MET A 206 7.69 -3.84 22.08
N ALA A 207 7.24 -3.10 21.07
CA ALA A 207 7.68 -1.74 20.79
C ALA A 207 6.64 -0.71 21.21
N ASP A 208 7.08 0.52 21.45
CA ASP A 208 6.18 1.66 21.59
C ASP A 208 5.41 1.83 20.27
N PRO A 209 4.07 1.93 20.32
CA PRO A 209 3.28 2.03 19.11
C PRO A 209 3.53 3.33 18.35
N MET A 210 3.73 3.23 17.04
CA MET A 210 3.93 4.38 16.13
C MET A 210 3.00 4.27 14.93
N LYS A 211 2.60 5.39 14.35
CA LYS A 211 1.88 5.41 13.07
C LYS A 211 2.89 5.62 11.95
N VAL A 212 3.04 4.64 11.08
CA VAL A 212 3.98 4.66 9.95
C VAL A 212 3.38 4.17 8.64
N ASP A 213 2.18 3.58 8.69
CA ASP A 213 1.44 3.12 7.51
C ASP A 213 0.28 4.07 7.20
N TYR A 214 0.07 4.35 5.91
CA TYR A 214 -0.91 5.34 5.45
C TYR A 214 -1.64 4.86 4.20
N ILE A 215 -2.85 5.43 4.00
CA ILE A 215 -3.61 5.36 2.75
C ILE A 215 -4.03 6.78 2.41
N PHE A 216 -3.63 7.24 1.22
CA PHE A 216 -4.04 8.51 0.62
C PHE A 216 -4.86 8.23 -0.63
N ILE A 217 -5.93 8.97 -0.82
CA ILE A 217 -6.82 8.81 -1.99
C ILE A 217 -6.99 10.12 -2.74
N GLN A 218 -7.28 10.03 -4.02
CA GLN A 218 -7.71 11.16 -4.84
C GLN A 218 -9.21 11.05 -5.18
N LYS A 219 -9.86 12.20 -5.41
CA LYS A 219 -11.21 12.20 -5.96
C LYS A 219 -11.26 11.46 -7.31
N PRO A 220 -12.37 10.79 -7.66
CA PRO A 220 -13.67 10.85 -6.99
C PRO A 220 -13.88 9.87 -5.84
N TYR A 221 -12.82 9.23 -5.35
CA TYR A 221 -12.95 8.33 -4.19
C TYR A 221 -13.18 9.12 -2.91
N ILE A 222 -14.09 8.59 -2.07
CA ILE A 222 -14.33 9.02 -0.70
C ILE A 222 -14.23 7.84 0.24
N CYS A 223 -13.70 8.05 1.43
CA CYS A 223 -13.61 7.02 2.46
C CYS A 223 -14.94 6.93 3.24
N THR A 224 -15.54 5.73 3.27
CA THR A 224 -16.77 5.46 4.02
C THR A 224 -16.50 4.75 5.35
N GLY A 225 -15.28 4.28 5.55
CA GLY A 225 -14.84 3.67 6.79
C GLY A 225 -13.39 3.21 6.73
N VAL A 226 -12.71 3.28 7.86
CA VAL A 226 -11.34 2.79 8.00
C VAL A 226 -11.18 2.03 9.31
N LYS A 227 -10.37 0.98 9.31
CA LYS A 227 -10.05 0.22 10.51
C LYS A 227 -8.67 -0.42 10.44
N ALA A 228 -8.02 -0.56 11.58
CA ALA A 228 -6.84 -1.40 11.74
C ALA A 228 -7.26 -2.85 12.06
N TRP A 229 -6.52 -3.82 11.52
CA TRP A 229 -6.69 -5.23 11.86
C TRP A 229 -5.79 -5.59 13.04
N THR A 230 -6.32 -5.53 14.24
CA THR A 230 -5.60 -5.77 15.50
C THR A 230 -5.65 -7.23 15.96
N ASP A 231 -5.90 -8.17 15.04
CA ASP A 231 -6.05 -9.59 15.37
C ASP A 231 -4.75 -10.14 15.99
N CYS A 232 -4.91 -10.70 17.19
CA CYS A 232 -3.87 -11.42 17.92
C CYS A 232 -4.49 -12.67 18.54
N ARG A 233 -3.92 -13.83 18.29
CA ARG A 233 -4.38 -15.09 18.87
C ARG A 233 -3.23 -15.80 19.57
N ASP A 234 -3.38 -16.05 20.86
CA ASP A 234 -2.36 -16.72 21.68
C ASP A 234 -0.98 -16.02 21.63
N GLY A 235 -0.98 -14.69 21.49
CA GLY A 235 0.22 -13.86 21.35
C GLY A 235 0.89 -13.95 19.98
N VAL A 236 0.21 -14.54 18.98
CA VAL A 236 0.61 -14.54 17.57
C VAL A 236 -0.21 -13.48 16.84
N TYR A 237 0.45 -12.47 16.32
CA TYR A 237 -0.14 -11.37 15.57
C TYR A 237 -0.21 -11.67 14.07
N LEU A 238 -0.92 -10.86 13.28
CA LEU A 238 -0.86 -10.93 11.82
C LEU A 238 0.50 -10.46 11.30
N SER A 239 1.06 -9.43 11.92
CA SER A 239 2.37 -8.83 11.65
C SER A 239 2.83 -8.06 12.89
N ASP A 240 3.99 -7.45 12.85
CA ASP A 240 4.44 -6.40 13.78
C ASP A 240 3.85 -5.02 13.45
N HIS A 241 3.12 -4.93 12.33
CA HIS A 241 2.22 -3.84 11.98
C HIS A 241 0.75 -4.29 12.02
N TYR A 242 -0.16 -3.38 12.34
CA TYR A 242 -1.60 -3.55 12.15
C TYR A 242 -1.97 -3.18 10.71
N PRO A 243 -2.42 -4.13 9.86
CA PRO A 243 -2.90 -3.80 8.53
C PRO A 243 -4.03 -2.77 8.59
N LEU A 244 -4.02 -1.79 7.70
CA LEU A 244 -5.07 -0.77 7.60
C LEU A 244 -5.99 -1.11 6.44
N CYS A 245 -7.29 -1.15 6.71
CA CYS A 245 -8.33 -1.43 5.73
C CYS A 245 -9.24 -0.21 5.59
N ALA A 246 -9.27 0.39 4.39
CA ALA A 246 -10.19 1.46 4.02
C ALA A 246 -11.31 0.92 3.11
N GLU A 247 -12.53 1.35 3.36
CA GLU A 247 -13.70 1.15 2.49
C GLU A 247 -13.91 2.43 1.71
N LEU A 248 -13.86 2.34 0.38
CA LEU A 248 -13.96 3.46 -0.53
C LEU A 248 -15.21 3.33 -1.40
N SER A 249 -15.87 4.45 -1.65
CA SER A 249 -16.94 4.59 -2.66
C SER A 249 -16.61 5.73 -3.62
N LEU A 250 -17.29 5.78 -4.75
CA LEU A 250 -17.23 6.92 -5.64
C LEU A 250 -18.13 8.03 -5.09
N GLU A 251 -17.66 9.26 -5.14
CA GLU A 251 -18.50 10.43 -4.90
C GLU A 251 -19.58 10.47 -5.99
N THR A 252 -20.84 10.22 -5.63
CA THR A 252 -21.94 10.32 -6.58
C THR A 252 -22.10 11.78 -6.98
N ALA A 253 -22.04 12.06 -8.29
CA ALA A 253 -22.42 13.38 -8.79
C ALA A 253 -23.84 13.65 -8.30
N VAL A 254 -24.00 14.60 -7.37
CA VAL A 254 -25.32 15.11 -7.01
C VAL A 254 -25.88 15.73 -8.29
N SER A 255 -26.88 15.07 -8.89
CA SER A 255 -27.56 15.56 -10.07
C SER A 255 -28.11 16.96 -9.76
N SER A 256 -27.48 17.96 -10.35
CA SER A 256 -27.99 19.34 -10.42
C SER A 256 -29.16 19.42 -11.42
N GLU A 257 -30.14 18.52 -11.28
CA GLU A 257 -31.40 18.54 -11.99
C GLU A 257 -32.52 18.90 -11.02
N LYS A 258 -32.55 20.15 -10.53
CA LYS A 258 -33.71 20.77 -9.93
C LYS A 258 -33.59 22.30 -9.96
N GLU A 259 -33.52 22.91 -11.12
CA GLU A 259 -33.79 24.36 -11.28
C GLU A 259 -34.08 24.74 -12.74
N GLU A 260 -34.94 24.00 -13.46
CA GLU A 260 -35.53 24.48 -14.73
C GLU A 260 -36.97 24.00 -14.93
N GLU A 261 -37.81 24.11 -13.89
CA GLU A 261 -39.26 24.05 -14.05
C GLU A 261 -39.92 25.01 -13.07
N GLU A 262 -39.68 26.33 -13.22
CA GLU A 262 -40.56 27.40 -12.81
C GLU A 262 -40.06 28.72 -13.45
N SER A 263 -40.40 28.92 -14.73
CA SER A 263 -40.46 30.27 -15.33
C SER A 263 -41.46 30.28 -16.47
#